data_b7d6fac6ded21d016dc7db8b6114c134
#
_entry.id   b7d6fac6ded21d016dc7db8b6114c134
#
_cell.length_a   1.000
_cell.length_b   1.000
_cell.length_c   1.000
_cell.angle_alpha   90.00
_cell.angle_beta   90.00
_cell.angle_gamma   90.00
#
_symmetry.space_group_name_H-M   'P 1'
#
loop_
_entity.id
_entity.type
_entity.pdbx_description
1 polymer ?
#
loop_
_entity_poly.entity_id
_entity_poly.type
_entity_poly.pdbx_seq_one_letter_code
_entity_poly.pdbx_strand_id
1 'polypeptide(L)'
;MQKLISKLKSHRVEGITKRWLINIIGVIAVLFIICFVLSSFAIKSYYYASVENIVNSGASQSAVSYFSNNIEQGNSLESCASSYMESYSYKNRTTLWIIDDLGNVVLSSSGFSIKKQNMPDYTDALKAESGTAKFVGKLSNGEKVMAVTRIIKDKSGNQIGAIRAMTDVDQVDDQIGTLILLIAFVFVVIWALLSSLTDFLSAQSLLLLRKSTRRQSLSHKATLMSESKSNITMKSATLQTASILWLQKLPPQIK
;
A
#
# COMPACT_ATOMS: atom_id res chain seq x y z
N MET A 1 -27.52 44.59 -14.72
CA MET A 1 -28.05 43.44 -13.97
C MET A 1 -27.65 42.07 -14.57
N GLN A 2 -27.77 41.82 -15.88
CA GLN A 2 -27.38 40.52 -16.51
C GLN A 2 -25.92 40.13 -16.37
N LYS A 3 -24.96 41.07 -16.38
CA LYS A 3 -23.52 40.79 -16.17
C LYS A 3 -23.19 40.29 -14.76
N LEU A 4 -23.94 40.76 -13.76
CA LEU A 4 -23.77 40.31 -12.35
C LEU A 4 -24.34 38.89 -12.18
N ILE A 5 -25.46 38.58 -12.81
CA ILE A 5 -26.09 37.24 -12.75
C ILE A 5 -25.21 36.19 -13.45
N SER A 6 -24.57 36.52 -14.59
CA SER A 6 -23.66 35.62 -15.29
C SER A 6 -22.39 35.35 -14.49
N LYS A 7 -21.87 36.39 -13.79
CA LYS A 7 -20.68 36.27 -12.94
C LYS A 7 -20.95 35.43 -11.69
N LEU A 8 -22.11 35.57 -11.06
CA LEU A 8 -22.56 34.76 -9.93
C LEU A 8 -22.83 33.30 -10.32
N LYS A 9 -23.40 33.07 -11.52
CA LYS A 9 -23.65 31.71 -12.03
C LYS A 9 -22.36 30.97 -12.38
N SER A 10 -21.34 31.66 -12.93
CA SER A 10 -20.00 31.12 -13.20
C SER A 10 -19.27 30.70 -11.90
N HIS A 11 -19.29 31.56 -10.87
CA HIS A 11 -18.67 31.27 -9.58
C HIS A 11 -19.34 30.10 -8.83
N ARG A 12 -20.67 29.94 -9.02
CA ARG A 12 -21.41 28.83 -8.39
C ARG A 12 -21.11 27.48 -9.04
N VAL A 13 -20.93 27.45 -10.35
CA VAL A 13 -20.57 26.22 -11.10
C VAL A 13 -19.14 25.79 -10.80
N GLU A 14 -18.19 26.73 -10.75
CA GLU A 14 -16.80 26.45 -10.32
C GLU A 14 -16.73 25.84 -8.91
N GLY A 15 -17.52 26.36 -7.97
CA GLY A 15 -17.60 25.85 -6.60
C GLY A 15 -18.14 24.43 -6.50
N ILE A 16 -19.12 24.06 -7.31
CA ILE A 16 -19.72 22.71 -7.32
C ILE A 16 -18.75 21.69 -7.91
N THR A 17 -18.15 22.00 -9.06
CA THR A 17 -17.17 21.11 -9.72
C THR A 17 -15.96 20.87 -8.84
N LYS A 18 -15.45 21.93 -8.19
CA LYS A 18 -14.31 21.82 -7.28
C LYS A 18 -14.63 20.96 -6.05
N ARG A 19 -15.81 21.11 -5.45
CA ARG A 19 -16.25 20.27 -4.32
C ARG A 19 -16.39 18.81 -4.71
N TRP A 20 -16.95 18.54 -5.88
CA TRP A 20 -17.10 17.18 -6.39
C TRP A 20 -15.74 16.52 -6.67
N LEU A 21 -14.81 17.28 -7.26
CA LEU A 21 -13.44 16.82 -7.53
C LEU A 21 -12.68 16.48 -6.23
N ILE A 22 -12.74 17.37 -5.23
CA ILE A 22 -12.13 17.15 -3.91
C ILE A 22 -12.70 15.90 -3.25
N ASN A 23 -14.00 15.67 -3.38
CA ASN A 23 -14.62 14.47 -2.79
C ASN A 23 -14.12 13.18 -3.46
N ILE A 24 -13.99 13.15 -4.78
CA ILE A 24 -13.45 12.00 -5.53
C ILE A 24 -11.98 11.75 -5.15
N ILE A 25 -11.15 12.80 -5.13
CA ILE A 25 -9.74 12.68 -4.72
C ILE A 25 -9.64 12.16 -3.29
N GLY A 26 -10.52 12.64 -2.39
CA GLY A 26 -10.59 12.14 -1.02
C GLY A 26 -10.91 10.66 -0.92
N VAL A 27 -11.89 10.17 -1.68
CA VAL A 27 -12.23 8.74 -1.72
C VAL A 27 -11.07 7.90 -2.25
N ILE A 28 -10.41 8.37 -3.33
CA ILE A 28 -9.24 7.69 -3.89
C ILE A 28 -8.09 7.65 -2.88
N ALA A 29 -7.84 8.75 -2.16
CA ALA A 29 -6.80 8.80 -1.13
C ALA A 29 -7.05 7.80 0.00
N VAL A 30 -8.29 7.69 0.49
CA VAL A 30 -8.66 6.69 1.51
C VAL A 30 -8.42 5.28 1.00
N LEU A 31 -8.81 4.99 -0.24
CA LEU A 31 -8.61 3.67 -0.86
C LEU A 31 -7.10 3.34 -0.98
N PHE A 32 -6.26 4.31 -1.36
CA PHE A 32 -4.81 4.13 -1.38
C PHE A 32 -4.22 3.85 0.00
N ILE A 33 -4.67 4.54 1.04
CA ILE A 33 -4.22 4.29 2.41
C ILE A 33 -4.57 2.86 2.83
N ILE A 34 -5.78 2.40 2.55
CA ILE A 34 -6.20 1.02 2.84
C ILE A 34 -5.32 0.02 2.11
N CYS A 35 -5.11 0.19 0.80
CA CYS A 35 -4.24 -0.69 0.00
C CYS A 35 -2.80 -0.71 0.53
N PHE A 36 -2.25 0.45 0.92
CA PHE A 36 -0.91 0.56 1.49
C PHE A 36 -0.78 -0.21 2.80
N VAL A 37 -1.75 -0.06 3.72
CA VAL A 37 -1.75 -0.78 5.00
C VAL A 37 -1.85 -2.29 4.78
N LEU A 38 -2.76 -2.75 3.91
CA LEU A 38 -2.91 -4.16 3.59
C LEU A 38 -1.66 -4.75 2.95
N SER A 39 -1.03 -4.02 2.01
CA SER A 39 0.22 -4.45 1.36
C SER A 39 1.36 -4.55 2.37
N SER A 40 1.50 -3.58 3.28
CA SER A 40 2.53 -3.58 4.31
C SER A 40 2.37 -4.76 5.27
N PHE A 41 1.12 -5.06 5.67
CA PHE A 41 0.82 -6.22 6.50
C PHE A 41 1.13 -7.54 5.78
N ALA A 42 0.73 -7.67 4.51
CA ALA A 42 0.97 -8.86 3.71
C ALA A 42 2.48 -9.15 3.53
N ILE A 43 3.27 -8.12 3.23
CA ILE A 43 4.73 -8.24 3.09
C ILE A 43 5.34 -8.72 4.40
N LYS A 44 5.02 -8.07 5.52
CA LYS A 44 5.54 -8.47 6.83
C LYS A 44 5.18 -9.91 7.16
N SER A 45 3.92 -10.30 6.97
CA SER A 45 3.45 -11.66 7.21
C SER A 45 4.19 -12.69 6.34
N TYR A 46 4.37 -12.39 5.05
CA TYR A 46 5.07 -13.27 4.11
C TYR A 46 6.54 -13.49 4.51
N TYR A 47 7.27 -12.42 4.81
CA TYR A 47 8.68 -12.52 5.18
C TYR A 47 8.86 -13.27 6.50
N TYR A 48 8.06 -12.96 7.52
CA TYR A 48 8.12 -13.67 8.80
C TYR A 48 7.76 -15.16 8.67
N ALA A 49 6.75 -15.50 7.87
CA ALA A 49 6.41 -16.89 7.59
C ALA A 49 7.54 -17.62 6.84
N SER A 50 8.20 -16.94 5.90
CA SER A 50 9.35 -17.51 5.20
C SER A 50 10.52 -17.81 6.13
N VAL A 51 10.84 -16.86 7.03
CA VAL A 51 11.88 -17.05 8.06
C VAL A 51 11.51 -18.20 8.99
N GLU A 52 10.27 -18.26 9.44
CA GLU A 52 9.76 -19.33 10.30
C GLU A 52 9.92 -20.71 9.65
N ASN A 53 9.61 -20.83 8.37
CA ASN A 53 9.78 -22.08 7.62
C ASN A 53 11.24 -22.51 7.57
N ILE A 54 12.19 -21.57 7.38
CA ILE A 54 13.61 -21.85 7.36
C ILE A 54 14.08 -22.33 8.73
N VAL A 55 13.70 -21.63 9.80
CA VAL A 55 14.08 -21.99 11.18
C VAL A 55 13.47 -23.35 11.57
N ASN A 56 12.20 -23.57 11.25
CA ASN A 56 11.54 -24.87 11.48
C ASN A 56 12.19 -26.03 10.72
N SER A 57 12.76 -25.76 9.54
CA SER A 57 13.48 -26.78 8.77
C SER A 57 14.77 -27.19 9.48
N GLY A 58 15.45 -26.27 10.18
CA GLY A 58 16.65 -26.56 10.99
C GLY A 58 16.34 -27.43 12.20
N ALA A 59 15.26 -27.13 12.91
CA ALA A 59 14.78 -27.92 14.05
C ALA A 59 13.59 -28.80 13.66
N SER A 60 13.66 -29.51 12.54
CA SER A 60 12.57 -30.32 12.02
C SER A 60 12.36 -31.63 12.80
N GLN A 61 11.17 -32.26 12.64
CA GLN A 61 10.92 -33.57 13.21
C GLN A 61 11.87 -34.63 12.63
N SER A 62 12.26 -34.48 11.36
CA SER A 62 13.27 -35.37 10.73
C SER A 62 14.63 -35.26 11.42
N ALA A 63 15.01 -34.04 11.82
CA ALA A 63 16.23 -33.82 12.60
C ALA A 63 16.16 -34.56 13.94
N VAL A 64 15.06 -34.42 14.68
CA VAL A 64 14.85 -35.13 15.95
C VAL A 64 14.95 -36.64 15.74
N SER A 65 14.28 -37.20 14.72
CA SER A 65 14.34 -38.61 14.41
C SER A 65 15.77 -39.09 14.03
N TYR A 66 16.52 -38.26 13.31
CA TYR A 66 17.90 -38.53 12.99
C TYR A 66 18.75 -38.69 14.28
N PHE A 67 18.67 -37.77 15.21
CA PHE A 67 19.40 -37.82 16.48
C PHE A 67 18.95 -38.99 17.34
N SER A 68 17.65 -39.18 17.54
CA SER A 68 17.10 -40.28 18.32
C SER A 68 17.59 -41.62 17.80
N ASN A 69 17.50 -41.90 16.50
CA ASN A 69 17.89 -43.16 15.90
C ASN A 69 19.41 -43.42 15.98
N ASN A 70 20.25 -42.39 15.74
CA ASN A 70 21.68 -42.56 15.77
C ASN A 70 22.25 -42.74 17.19
N ILE A 71 21.68 -42.04 18.17
CA ILE A 71 22.08 -42.19 19.58
C ILE A 71 21.67 -43.56 20.10
N GLU A 72 20.51 -44.13 19.72
CA GLU A 72 20.13 -45.49 20.03
C GLU A 72 21.07 -46.55 19.44
N GLN A 73 21.70 -46.23 18.29
CA GLN A 73 22.73 -47.08 17.69
C GLN A 73 24.10 -46.98 18.42
N GLY A 74 24.19 -46.20 19.48
CA GLY A 74 25.40 -46.05 20.30
C GLY A 74 26.32 -44.91 19.86
N ASN A 75 25.89 -44.05 18.93
CA ASN A 75 26.66 -42.86 18.57
C ASN A 75 26.52 -41.76 19.64
N SER A 76 27.58 -41.00 19.86
CA SER A 76 27.53 -39.86 20.78
C SER A 76 26.73 -38.69 20.18
N LEU A 77 26.11 -37.88 21.04
CA LEU A 77 25.40 -36.67 20.63
C LEU A 77 26.28 -35.71 19.82
N GLU A 78 27.58 -35.58 20.20
CA GLU A 78 28.57 -34.74 19.50
C GLU A 78 28.86 -35.24 18.08
N SER A 79 29.03 -36.55 17.90
CA SER A 79 29.28 -37.15 16.59
C SER A 79 28.06 -36.94 15.65
N CYS A 80 26.86 -37.18 16.18
CA CYS A 80 25.61 -36.95 15.45
C CYS A 80 25.44 -35.46 15.09
N ALA A 81 25.79 -34.57 16.03
CA ALA A 81 25.72 -33.13 15.81
C ALA A 81 26.65 -32.66 14.68
N SER A 82 27.91 -33.13 14.70
CA SER A 82 28.91 -32.80 13.67
C SER A 82 28.43 -33.25 12.28
N SER A 83 28.00 -34.50 12.15
CA SER A 83 27.51 -35.06 10.88
C SER A 83 26.26 -34.36 10.39
N TYR A 84 25.32 -34.04 11.30
CA TYR A 84 24.12 -33.30 10.95
C TYR A 84 24.42 -31.88 10.45
N MET A 85 25.31 -31.17 11.15
CA MET A 85 25.72 -29.81 10.76
C MET A 85 26.46 -29.77 9.43
N GLU A 86 27.25 -30.79 9.08
CA GLU A 86 27.89 -30.88 7.77
C GLU A 86 26.90 -31.00 6.64
N SER A 87 25.82 -31.75 6.82
CA SER A 87 24.78 -32.00 5.83
C SER A 87 23.72 -30.87 5.74
N TYR A 88 23.69 -29.97 6.72
CA TYR A 88 22.66 -28.96 6.81
C TYR A 88 22.76 -27.88 5.72
N SER A 89 21.74 -27.77 4.90
CA SER A 89 21.75 -26.93 3.69
C SER A 89 21.58 -25.41 3.95
N TYR A 90 21.08 -25.01 5.11
CA TYR A 90 20.77 -23.61 5.42
C TYR A 90 21.79 -22.92 6.34
N LYS A 91 23.02 -23.37 6.36
CA LYS A 91 24.13 -22.89 7.24
C LYS A 91 24.30 -21.35 7.20
N ASN A 92 24.11 -20.76 6.02
CA ASN A 92 24.29 -19.31 5.82
C ASN A 92 23.09 -18.45 6.26
N ARG A 93 21.97 -19.07 6.61
CA ARG A 93 20.73 -18.36 6.96
C ARG A 93 20.25 -18.64 8.37
N THR A 94 20.74 -19.73 8.97
CA THR A 94 20.25 -20.21 10.26
C THR A 94 21.42 -20.77 11.08
N THR A 95 21.53 -20.34 12.32
CA THR A 95 22.46 -20.90 13.28
C THR A 95 21.78 -22.07 13.99
N LEU A 96 22.43 -23.23 13.98
CA LEU A 96 21.99 -24.41 14.73
C LEU A 96 22.82 -24.57 16.00
N TRP A 97 22.13 -24.89 17.08
CA TRP A 97 22.75 -25.33 18.35
C TRP A 97 22.21 -26.70 18.71
N ILE A 98 23.10 -27.57 19.07
CA ILE A 98 22.77 -28.83 19.73
C ILE A 98 23.04 -28.66 21.20
N ILE A 99 22.06 -28.98 22.01
CA ILE A 99 22.02 -28.75 23.45
C ILE A 99 21.90 -30.12 24.11
N ASP A 100 22.67 -30.35 25.17
CA ASP A 100 22.61 -31.57 25.97
C ASP A 100 21.37 -31.62 26.88
N ASP A 101 21.19 -32.69 27.62
CA ASP A 101 20.15 -32.90 28.60
C ASP A 101 20.22 -31.93 29.80
N LEU A 102 21.44 -31.38 30.06
CA LEU A 102 21.70 -30.38 31.10
C LEU A 102 21.44 -28.94 30.65
N GLY A 103 21.17 -28.73 29.37
CA GLY A 103 20.94 -27.40 28.80
C GLY A 103 22.21 -26.67 28.35
N ASN A 104 23.33 -27.36 28.22
CA ASN A 104 24.58 -26.79 27.71
C ASN A 104 24.62 -26.95 26.19
N VAL A 105 25.19 -25.95 25.50
CA VAL A 105 25.41 -26.05 24.06
C VAL A 105 26.63 -26.90 23.78
N VAL A 106 26.39 -28.06 23.19
CA VAL A 106 27.43 -29.04 22.81
C VAL A 106 28.16 -28.60 21.55
N LEU A 107 27.38 -28.18 20.55
CA LEU A 107 27.90 -27.75 19.25
C LEU A 107 27.07 -26.62 18.66
N SER A 108 27.76 -25.69 18.01
CA SER A 108 27.14 -24.58 17.28
C SER A 108 27.63 -24.54 15.84
N SER A 109 26.74 -24.37 14.88
CA SER A 109 27.10 -24.22 13.47
C SER A 109 27.85 -22.92 13.16
N SER A 110 27.85 -21.95 14.07
CA SER A 110 28.63 -20.71 13.95
C SER A 110 30.10 -20.87 14.37
N GLY A 111 30.48 -22.03 14.92
CA GLY A 111 31.85 -22.30 15.38
C GLY A 111 32.29 -21.56 16.65
N PHE A 112 31.44 -20.70 17.21
CA PHE A 112 31.76 -19.95 18.42
C PHE A 112 31.34 -20.71 19.66
N SER A 113 32.24 -20.77 20.65
CA SER A 113 31.93 -21.27 22.00
C SER A 113 30.95 -20.30 22.68
N ILE A 114 29.75 -20.77 22.98
CA ILE A 114 28.68 -19.94 23.53
C ILE A 114 28.69 -20.09 25.04
N LYS A 115 28.99 -18.98 25.72
CA LYS A 115 28.75 -18.90 27.17
C LYS A 115 27.25 -19.01 27.44
N LYS A 116 26.90 -19.58 28.59
CA LYS A 116 25.51 -19.78 29.05
C LYS A 116 24.62 -18.58 28.71
N GLN A 117 23.76 -18.74 27.71
CA GLN A 117 22.86 -17.71 27.20
C GLN A 117 21.42 -18.05 27.62
N ASN A 118 20.61 -17.04 27.89
CA ASN A 118 19.21 -17.25 28.18
C ASN A 118 18.50 -17.76 26.93
N MET A 119 17.87 -18.93 27.02
CA MET A 119 17.14 -19.59 25.93
C MET A 119 15.68 -19.80 26.33
N PRO A 120 14.83 -18.75 26.20
CA PRO A 120 13.43 -18.84 26.63
C PRO A 120 12.68 -19.93 25.85
N ASP A 121 12.95 -20.09 24.55
CA ASP A 121 12.40 -21.15 23.71
C ASP A 121 12.77 -22.57 24.20
N TYR A 122 13.97 -22.79 24.73
CA TYR A 122 14.35 -24.08 25.31
C TYR A 122 13.55 -24.36 26.58
N THR A 123 13.42 -23.35 27.44
CA THR A 123 12.67 -23.50 28.70
C THR A 123 11.18 -23.77 28.43
N ASP A 124 10.63 -23.14 27.41
CA ASP A 124 9.23 -23.32 27.01
C ASP A 124 9.02 -24.67 26.30
N ALA A 125 9.99 -25.13 25.48
CA ALA A 125 9.95 -26.43 24.84
C ALA A 125 9.99 -27.60 25.86
N LEU A 126 10.71 -27.44 26.97
CA LEU A 126 10.71 -28.42 28.07
C LEU A 126 9.34 -28.59 28.72
N LYS A 127 8.56 -27.52 28.79
CA LYS A 127 7.21 -27.51 29.39
C LYS A 127 6.11 -27.91 28.43
N ALA A 128 6.37 -27.78 27.12
CA ALA A 128 5.38 -28.04 26.08
C ALA A 128 5.21 -29.57 25.87
N GLU A 129 3.99 -30.06 25.83
CA GLU A 129 3.69 -31.47 25.52
C GLU A 129 4.26 -31.89 24.16
N SER A 130 4.27 -30.98 23.19
CA SER A 130 4.87 -31.21 21.86
C SER A 130 6.39 -31.28 21.88
N GLY A 131 7.04 -30.91 22.97
CA GLY A 131 8.49 -30.77 23.06
C GLY A 131 9.06 -29.70 22.11
N THR A 132 8.23 -28.74 21.67
CA THR A 132 8.63 -27.71 20.69
C THR A 132 8.15 -26.36 21.18
N ALA A 133 9.03 -25.36 21.10
CA ALA A 133 8.65 -23.97 21.34
C ALA A 133 9.36 -23.02 20.38
N LYS A 134 8.70 -21.88 20.13
CA LYS A 134 9.17 -20.79 19.28
C LYS A 134 9.32 -19.52 20.11
N PHE A 135 10.41 -18.82 19.85
CA PHE A 135 10.67 -17.51 20.44
C PHE A 135 10.93 -16.49 19.32
N VAL A 136 10.31 -15.33 19.42
CA VAL A 136 10.61 -14.17 18.57
C VAL A 136 10.79 -12.98 19.51
N GLY A 137 12.00 -12.47 19.60
CA GLY A 137 12.28 -11.39 20.53
C GLY A 137 13.78 -11.04 20.58
N LYS A 138 14.10 -10.11 21.46
CA LYS A 138 15.49 -9.70 21.68
C LYS A 138 16.17 -10.61 22.70
N LEU A 139 17.37 -11.08 22.35
CA LEU A 139 18.26 -11.75 23.27
C LEU A 139 18.94 -10.76 24.22
N SER A 140 19.66 -11.29 25.22
CA SER A 140 20.38 -10.48 26.20
C SER A 140 21.48 -9.59 25.60
N ASN A 141 21.96 -9.92 24.41
CA ASN A 141 22.93 -9.14 23.64
C ASN A 141 22.28 -8.02 22.81
N GLY A 142 20.94 -7.90 22.82
CA GLY A 142 20.18 -6.88 22.08
C GLY A 142 19.75 -7.30 20.67
N GLU A 143 20.28 -8.39 20.12
CA GLU A 143 19.92 -8.91 18.80
C GLU A 143 18.49 -9.47 18.82
N LYS A 144 17.72 -9.16 17.81
CA LYS A 144 16.37 -9.69 17.61
C LYS A 144 16.44 -10.96 16.79
N VAL A 145 16.02 -12.06 17.40
CA VAL A 145 16.09 -13.39 16.76
C VAL A 145 14.73 -14.05 16.69
N MET A 146 14.58 -14.92 15.71
CA MET A 146 13.56 -15.95 15.69
C MET A 146 14.26 -17.27 15.95
N ALA A 147 13.83 -18.01 16.97
CA ALA A 147 14.37 -19.29 17.35
C ALA A 147 13.26 -20.32 17.51
N VAL A 148 13.55 -21.56 17.13
CA VAL A 148 12.71 -22.72 17.38
C VAL A 148 13.57 -23.78 18.04
N THR A 149 13.13 -24.24 19.20
CA THR A 149 13.77 -25.35 19.92
C THR A 149 12.84 -26.55 19.89
N ARG A 150 13.44 -27.71 19.64
CA ARG A 150 12.75 -28.98 19.69
C ARG A 150 13.54 -29.96 20.52
N ILE A 151 12.89 -30.59 21.50
CA ILE A 151 13.47 -31.55 22.39
C ILE A 151 13.70 -32.89 21.67
N ILE A 152 14.88 -33.48 21.83
CA ILE A 152 15.22 -34.78 21.33
C ILE A 152 14.97 -35.80 22.47
N LYS A 153 14.16 -36.81 22.18
CA LYS A 153 13.81 -37.87 23.14
C LYS A 153 14.22 -39.23 22.58
N ASP A 154 14.56 -40.15 23.48
CA ASP A 154 14.72 -41.55 23.14
C ASP A 154 13.37 -42.25 22.94
N LYS A 155 13.38 -43.54 22.57
CA LYS A 155 12.13 -44.34 22.43
C LYS A 155 11.40 -44.54 23.74
N SER A 156 12.09 -44.42 24.86
CA SER A 156 11.51 -44.51 26.21
C SER A 156 10.89 -43.19 26.67
N GLY A 157 11.02 -42.10 25.86
CA GLY A 157 10.51 -40.79 26.17
C GLY A 157 11.43 -39.91 27.01
N ASN A 158 12.65 -40.41 27.37
CA ASN A 158 13.61 -39.62 28.13
C ASN A 158 14.26 -38.56 27.24
N GLN A 159 14.53 -37.40 27.79
CA GLN A 159 15.23 -36.33 27.09
C GLN A 159 16.72 -36.71 26.91
N ILE A 160 17.19 -36.64 25.67
CA ILE A 160 18.62 -36.83 25.33
C ILE A 160 19.28 -35.46 25.12
N GLY A 161 18.52 -34.47 24.67
CA GLY A 161 19.03 -33.14 24.39
C GLY A 161 17.99 -32.32 23.63
N ALA A 162 18.42 -31.28 22.93
CA ALA A 162 17.58 -30.47 22.09
C ALA A 162 18.31 -29.94 20.86
N ILE A 163 17.57 -29.73 19.79
CA ILE A 163 18.03 -28.97 18.63
C ILE A 163 17.37 -27.61 18.62
N ARG A 164 18.16 -26.56 18.53
CA ARG A 164 17.71 -25.17 18.44
C ARG A 164 18.20 -24.57 17.14
N ALA A 165 17.26 -24.14 16.33
CA ALA A 165 17.55 -23.37 15.12
C ALA A 165 17.17 -21.89 15.37
N MET A 166 18.01 -20.97 14.97
CA MET A 166 17.74 -19.54 15.11
C MET A 166 18.30 -18.73 13.96
N THR A 167 17.69 -17.59 13.70
CA THR A 167 18.14 -16.61 12.72
C THR A 167 17.95 -15.20 13.24
N ASP A 168 18.82 -14.29 12.79
CA ASP A 168 18.66 -12.86 13.03
C ASP A 168 17.52 -12.32 12.17
N VAL A 169 16.58 -11.60 12.79
CA VAL A 169 15.46 -10.97 12.12
C VAL A 169 15.63 -9.45 11.99
N ASP A 170 16.67 -8.85 12.54
CA ASP A 170 16.93 -7.41 12.37
C ASP A 170 17.19 -7.09 10.90
N GLN A 171 17.98 -7.90 10.19
CA GLN A 171 18.20 -7.75 8.75
C GLN A 171 16.91 -7.93 7.93
N VAL A 172 16.03 -8.82 8.38
CA VAL A 172 14.73 -9.04 7.73
C VAL A 172 13.81 -7.84 7.94
N ASP A 173 13.79 -7.27 9.13
CA ASP A 173 13.03 -6.07 9.44
C ASP A 173 13.52 -4.86 8.60
N ASP A 174 14.82 -4.71 8.41
CA ASP A 174 15.42 -3.67 7.56
C ASP A 174 15.03 -3.84 6.09
N GLN A 175 15.05 -5.07 5.58
CA GLN A 175 14.61 -5.38 4.22
C GLN A 175 13.11 -5.07 4.04
N ILE A 176 12.28 -5.47 5.00
CA ILE A 176 10.85 -5.16 5.00
C ILE A 176 10.64 -3.66 5.02
N GLY A 177 11.36 -2.92 5.88
CA GLY A 177 11.31 -1.46 5.97
C GLY A 177 11.62 -0.79 4.63
N THR A 178 12.69 -1.23 3.96
CA THR A 178 13.10 -0.73 2.65
C THR A 178 12.01 -0.97 1.59
N LEU A 179 11.43 -2.17 1.56
CA LEU A 179 10.34 -2.50 0.62
C LEU A 179 9.08 -1.67 0.88
N ILE A 180 8.70 -1.50 2.14
CA ILE A 180 7.56 -0.66 2.52
C ILE A 180 7.78 0.78 2.09
N LEU A 181 8.99 1.33 2.27
CA LEU A 181 9.35 2.68 1.86
C LEU A 181 9.29 2.83 0.33
N LEU A 182 9.76 1.85 -0.42
CA LEU A 182 9.69 1.83 -1.88
C LEU A 182 8.23 1.82 -2.36
N ILE A 183 7.38 1.00 -1.76
CA ILE A 183 5.95 0.96 -2.07
C ILE A 183 5.29 2.30 -1.72
N ALA A 184 5.58 2.89 -0.56
CA ALA A 184 5.08 4.20 -0.19
C ALA A 184 5.45 5.26 -1.23
N PHE A 185 6.70 5.26 -1.72
CA PHE A 185 7.16 6.17 -2.77
C PHE A 185 6.35 5.99 -4.06
N VAL A 186 6.13 4.74 -4.51
CA VAL A 186 5.31 4.45 -5.70
C VAL A 186 3.88 4.99 -5.53
N PHE A 187 3.26 4.78 -4.35
CA PHE A 187 1.93 5.31 -4.07
C PHE A 187 1.88 6.84 -4.13
N VAL A 188 2.89 7.53 -3.60
CA VAL A 188 2.99 9.00 -3.65
C VAL A 188 3.11 9.48 -5.09
N VAL A 189 3.93 8.84 -5.92
CA VAL A 189 4.09 9.17 -7.35
C VAL A 189 2.77 8.98 -8.10
N ILE A 190 2.10 7.85 -7.92
CA ILE A 190 0.80 7.59 -8.56
C ILE A 190 -0.22 8.63 -8.14
N TRP A 191 -0.29 8.97 -6.85
CA TRP A 191 -1.21 9.97 -6.35
C TRP A 191 -0.93 11.37 -6.90
N ALA A 192 0.35 11.76 -7.03
CA ALA A 192 0.75 13.02 -7.65
C ALA A 192 0.38 13.08 -9.14
N LEU A 193 0.52 11.98 -9.88
CA LEU A 193 0.11 11.89 -11.28
C LEU A 193 -1.42 12.00 -11.43
N LEU A 194 -2.18 11.32 -10.60
CA LEU A 194 -3.65 11.38 -10.61
C LEU A 194 -4.16 12.79 -10.28
N SER A 195 -3.58 13.45 -9.28
CA SER A 195 -3.96 14.83 -8.94
C SER A 195 -3.61 15.82 -10.06
N SER A 196 -2.44 15.71 -10.69
CA SER A 196 -2.07 16.56 -11.82
C SER A 196 -2.98 16.35 -13.04
N LEU A 197 -3.39 15.11 -13.31
CA LEU A 197 -4.33 14.79 -14.39
C LEU A 197 -5.72 15.38 -14.14
N THR A 198 -6.21 15.34 -12.90
CA THR A 198 -7.49 15.94 -12.53
C THR A 198 -7.47 17.46 -12.64
N ASP A 199 -6.38 18.12 -12.27
CA ASP A 199 -6.20 19.55 -12.45
C ASP A 199 -6.18 19.93 -13.94
N PHE A 200 -5.50 19.17 -14.78
CA PHE A 200 -5.46 19.36 -16.22
C PHE A 200 -6.84 19.22 -16.87
N LEU A 201 -7.58 18.17 -16.53
CA LEU A 201 -8.94 17.94 -17.04
C LEU A 201 -9.91 19.02 -16.58
N SER A 202 -9.79 19.50 -15.35
CA SER A 202 -10.62 20.60 -14.84
C SER A 202 -10.35 21.91 -15.57
N ALA A 203 -9.09 22.20 -15.91
CA ALA A 203 -8.72 23.37 -16.69
C ALA A 203 -9.30 23.32 -18.13
N GLN A 204 -9.26 22.16 -18.78
CA GLN A 204 -9.85 21.97 -20.11
C GLN A 204 -11.38 22.14 -20.10
N SER A 205 -12.07 21.57 -19.11
CA SER A 205 -13.53 21.70 -19.00
C SER A 205 -13.96 23.15 -18.80
N LEU A 206 -13.20 23.93 -18.04
CA LEU A 206 -13.43 25.38 -17.86
C LEU A 206 -13.24 26.17 -19.16
N LEU A 207 -12.24 25.83 -19.97
CA LEU A 207 -12.00 26.46 -21.28
C LEU A 207 -13.15 26.16 -22.26
N LEU A 208 -13.66 24.94 -22.29
CA LEU A 208 -14.79 24.55 -23.13
C LEU A 208 -16.10 25.27 -22.71
N LEU A 209 -16.37 25.34 -21.41
CA LEU A 209 -17.53 26.09 -20.89
C LEU A 209 -17.42 27.58 -21.21
N ARG A 210 -16.26 28.19 -21.09
CA ARG A 210 -16.01 29.59 -21.42
C ARG A 210 -16.23 29.87 -22.91
N LYS A 211 -15.85 28.93 -23.79
CA LYS A 211 -16.05 29.02 -25.25
C LYS A 211 -17.52 28.87 -25.63
N SER A 212 -18.24 27.97 -24.97
CA SER A 212 -19.70 27.77 -25.14
C SER A 212 -20.51 29.02 -24.72
N THR A 213 -20.23 29.58 -23.55
CA THR A 213 -20.88 30.78 -23.03
C THR A 213 -20.65 32.01 -23.93
N ARG A 214 -19.43 32.13 -24.48
CA ARG A 214 -19.09 33.19 -25.43
C ARG A 214 -19.85 33.05 -26.74
N ARG A 215 -20.06 31.83 -27.27
CA ARG A 215 -20.88 31.57 -28.46
C ARG A 215 -22.35 31.91 -28.21
N GLN A 216 -22.90 31.51 -27.08
CA GLN A 216 -24.29 31.87 -26.72
C GLN A 216 -24.50 33.38 -26.58
N SER A 217 -23.55 34.11 -25.98
CA SER A 217 -23.66 35.57 -25.86
C SER A 217 -23.59 36.28 -27.23
N LEU A 218 -22.79 35.76 -28.16
CA LEU A 218 -22.70 36.29 -29.52
C LEU A 218 -23.95 35.98 -30.33
N SER A 219 -24.56 34.80 -30.24
CA SER A 219 -25.80 34.46 -30.91
C SER A 219 -26.95 35.28 -30.36
N HIS A 220 -27.06 35.47 -29.05
CA HIS A 220 -28.10 36.32 -28.45
C HIS A 220 -27.96 37.78 -28.87
N LYS A 221 -26.71 38.27 -28.99
CA LYS A 221 -26.46 39.64 -29.48
C LYS A 221 -26.79 39.82 -30.96
N ALA A 222 -26.55 38.78 -31.78
CA ALA A 222 -26.93 38.77 -33.19
C ALA A 222 -28.48 38.77 -33.37
N THR A 223 -29.18 37.98 -32.54
CA THR A 223 -30.66 37.96 -32.55
C THR A 223 -31.26 39.31 -32.15
N LEU A 224 -30.76 39.94 -31.10
CA LEU A 224 -31.21 41.28 -30.68
C LEU A 224 -30.92 42.36 -31.73
N MET A 225 -29.80 42.29 -32.45
CA MET A 225 -29.48 43.21 -33.55
C MET A 225 -30.40 43.00 -34.75
N SER A 226 -30.75 41.74 -35.09
CA SER A 226 -31.69 41.44 -36.18
C SER A 226 -33.12 41.95 -35.87
N GLU A 227 -33.54 41.78 -34.62
CA GLU A 227 -34.86 42.23 -34.15
C GLU A 227 -34.96 43.78 -34.10
N SER A 228 -33.90 44.45 -33.67
CA SER A 228 -33.78 45.90 -33.70
C SER A 228 -33.83 46.44 -35.12
N LYS A 229 -33.16 45.78 -36.07
CA LYS A 229 -33.12 46.16 -37.48
C LYS A 229 -34.50 45.97 -38.16
N SER A 230 -35.18 44.88 -37.83
CA SER A 230 -36.58 44.63 -38.29
C SER A 230 -37.58 45.69 -37.79
N ASN A 231 -37.45 46.05 -36.51
CA ASN A 231 -38.31 47.11 -35.94
C ASN A 231 -38.07 48.50 -36.55
N ILE A 232 -36.84 48.84 -36.89
CA ILE A 232 -36.49 50.11 -37.55
C ILE A 232 -37.04 50.10 -38.97
N THR A 233 -36.96 49.00 -39.71
CA THR A 233 -37.52 48.90 -41.09
C THR A 233 -39.04 48.97 -41.09
N MET A 234 -39.71 48.33 -40.12
CA MET A 234 -41.17 48.44 -39.99
C MET A 234 -41.65 49.86 -39.66
N LYS A 235 -40.94 50.55 -38.76
CA LYS A 235 -41.22 51.93 -38.42
C LYS A 235 -41.04 52.89 -39.62
N SER A 236 -40.01 52.69 -40.44
CA SER A 236 -39.78 53.50 -41.64
C SER A 236 -40.83 53.24 -42.72
N ALA A 237 -41.27 51.99 -42.90
CA ALA A 237 -42.32 51.62 -43.82
C ALA A 237 -43.70 52.23 -43.41
N THR A 238 -44.03 52.22 -42.10
CA THR A 238 -45.25 52.87 -41.59
C THR A 238 -45.22 54.37 -41.73
N LEU A 239 -44.07 55.01 -41.56
CA LEU A 239 -43.94 56.46 -41.80
C LEU A 239 -44.09 56.83 -43.27
N GLN A 240 -43.56 56.02 -44.19
CA GLN A 240 -43.70 56.21 -45.63
C GLN A 240 -45.13 56.03 -46.06
N THR A 241 -45.86 55.00 -45.60
CA THR A 241 -47.28 54.83 -45.89
C THR A 241 -48.15 55.98 -45.32
N ALA A 242 -47.83 56.45 -44.12
CA ALA A 242 -48.53 57.62 -43.54
C ALA A 242 -48.29 58.90 -44.34
N SER A 243 -47.05 59.14 -44.83
CA SER A 243 -46.79 60.33 -45.68
C SER A 243 -47.47 60.28 -47.04
N ILE A 244 -47.59 59.11 -47.66
CA ILE A 244 -48.33 58.93 -48.92
C ILE A 244 -49.82 59.15 -48.72
N LEU A 245 -50.42 58.65 -47.65
CA LEU A 245 -51.82 58.89 -47.30
C LEU A 245 -52.10 60.34 -46.98
N TRP A 246 -51.19 61.11 -46.42
CA TRP A 246 -51.31 62.52 -46.18
C TRP A 246 -51.28 63.31 -47.50
N LEU A 247 -50.40 62.96 -48.42
CA LEU A 247 -50.33 63.60 -49.76
C LEU A 247 -51.57 63.33 -50.60
N GLN A 248 -52.24 62.19 -50.44
CA GLN A 248 -53.51 61.88 -51.12
C GLN A 248 -54.74 62.65 -50.58
N LYS A 249 -54.69 63.12 -49.33
CA LYS A 249 -55.75 63.85 -48.67
C LYS A 249 -55.69 65.38 -48.85
N LEU A 250 -54.70 65.94 -49.55
CA LEU A 250 -54.59 67.33 -49.86
C LEU A 250 -55.65 67.73 -50.94
N PRO A 251 -56.43 68.78 -50.74
CA PRO A 251 -57.42 69.24 -51.69
C PRO A 251 -56.72 69.73 -52.98
N PRO A 252 -57.38 69.61 -54.15
CA PRO A 252 -56.76 69.87 -55.47
C PRO A 252 -56.37 71.33 -55.75
N GLN A 253 -56.46 72.22 -54.77
CA GLN A 253 -56.08 73.63 -54.92
C GLN A 253 -54.62 73.95 -54.48
N ILE A 254 -53.86 73.00 -54.07
CA ILE A 254 -52.43 73.15 -53.64
C ILE A 254 -51.53 72.15 -54.40
N LYS A 255 -51.74 72.00 -55.68
CA LYS A 255 -50.84 71.34 -56.59
C LYS A 255 -50.06 72.33 -57.41
#